data_a232f5e4a0f46afd1bdca57ca7c015e0
#
_entry.id   a232f5e4a0f46afd1bdca57ca7c015e0
#
_cell.length_a   1.000
_cell.length_b   1.000
_cell.length_c   1.000
_cell.angle_alpha   90.00
_cell.angle_beta   90.00
_cell.angle_gamma   90.00
#
_symmetry.space_group_name_H-M   'P 1'
#
loop_
_entity.id
_entity.type
_entity.pdbx_description
1 polymer ?
#
loop_
_entity_poly.entity_id
_entity_poly.type
_entity_poly.pdbx_seq_one_letter_code
_entity_poly.pdbx_strand_id
1 'polypeptide(L)'
;MLSLDRMKVNDKIAELYDGTNYSYYTALVARYETQWSVHYPGNEKYGTVAFMDTIYWDAESFQRKNALNALPERADAIIDGALYVGQNSVKRFMPYWETADRYFFSTNNKKMKQGIDSIYVKNWKAAIEIWESAMNKGGAGLKAKLANNIAVAYELSGDINKAKEYSEKALQYIQQNSVVEAKSFVTINNYATELRKRNKEIELIDKQLGN
;
A
#
# COMPACT_ATOMS: atom_id res chain seq x y z
N MET A 1 -21.54 -14.77 11.38
CA MET A 1 -22.65 -14.17 10.60
C MET A 1 -22.24 -12.76 10.19
N LEU A 2 -22.44 -12.39 8.95
CA LEU A 2 -22.27 -11.02 8.46
C LEU A 2 -23.64 -10.40 8.25
N SER A 3 -23.85 -9.19 8.73
CA SER A 3 -25.01 -8.36 8.43
C SER A 3 -24.58 -7.02 7.82
N LEU A 4 -25.37 -6.51 6.90
CA LEU A 4 -25.28 -5.15 6.40
C LEU A 4 -26.28 -4.30 7.18
N ASP A 5 -25.79 -3.47 8.11
CA ASP A 5 -26.65 -2.72 9.02
C ASP A 5 -27.18 -1.43 8.39
N ARG A 6 -26.35 -0.75 7.62
CA ARG A 6 -26.72 0.48 6.95
C ARG A 6 -25.96 0.67 5.63
N MET A 7 -26.67 1.20 4.67
CA MET A 7 -26.08 1.68 3.43
C MET A 7 -26.62 3.07 3.10
N LYS A 8 -25.74 3.96 2.67
CA LYS A 8 -26.08 5.31 2.24
C LYS A 8 -25.40 5.61 0.92
N VAL A 9 -26.19 5.96 -0.09
CA VAL A 9 -25.69 6.34 -1.42
C VAL A 9 -26.00 7.81 -1.68
N ASN A 10 -24.99 8.58 -2.02
CA ASN A 10 -25.12 10.00 -2.34
C ASN A 10 -24.44 10.30 -3.67
N ASP A 11 -25.06 11.18 -4.44
CA ASP A 11 -24.50 11.75 -5.66
C ASP A 11 -23.85 13.10 -5.36
N LYS A 12 -22.77 13.41 -6.05
CA LYS A 12 -22.16 14.74 -6.08
C LYS A 12 -21.88 15.16 -7.51
N ILE A 13 -22.14 16.40 -7.81
CA ILE A 13 -21.82 17.03 -9.09
C ILE A 13 -21.07 18.31 -8.78
N ALA A 14 -19.96 18.52 -9.46
CA ALA A 14 -19.20 19.76 -9.42
C ALA A 14 -18.94 20.24 -10.85
N GLU A 15 -19.05 21.53 -11.07
CA GLU A 15 -18.60 22.18 -12.28
C GLU A 15 -17.16 22.65 -12.05
N LEU A 16 -16.27 22.25 -12.93
CA LEU A 16 -14.85 22.58 -12.88
C LEU A 16 -14.50 23.53 -14.03
N TYR A 17 -13.64 24.51 -13.75
CA TYR A 17 -13.10 25.43 -14.74
C TYR A 17 -11.57 25.39 -14.70
N ASP A 18 -10.93 25.04 -15.82
CA ASP A 18 -9.49 24.92 -15.93
C ASP A 18 -8.79 26.24 -16.40
N GLY A 19 -9.53 27.31 -16.52
CA GLY A 19 -9.07 28.60 -17.07
C GLY A 19 -9.39 28.76 -18.55
N THR A 20 -9.83 27.72 -19.24
CA THR A 20 -10.17 27.72 -20.66
C THR A 20 -11.54 27.08 -20.94
N ASN A 21 -11.81 25.97 -20.31
CA ASN A 21 -13.02 25.17 -20.51
C ASN A 21 -13.72 24.83 -19.21
N TYR A 22 -15.04 24.63 -19.29
CA TYR A 22 -15.82 24.04 -18.21
C TYR A 22 -15.92 22.54 -18.41
N SER A 23 -15.74 21.78 -17.34
CA SER A 23 -16.05 20.35 -17.27
C SER A 23 -16.97 20.06 -16.09
N TYR A 24 -17.64 18.93 -16.14
CA TYR A 24 -18.53 18.44 -15.09
C TYR A 24 -17.94 17.19 -14.48
N TYR A 25 -17.56 17.28 -13.21
CA TYR A 25 -17.14 16.14 -12.41
C TYR A 25 -18.35 15.62 -11.62
N THR A 26 -18.60 14.33 -11.73
CA THR A 26 -19.69 13.65 -11.03
C THR A 26 -19.13 12.49 -10.22
N ALA A 27 -19.67 12.27 -9.03
CA ALA A 27 -19.30 11.12 -8.19
C ALA A 27 -20.54 10.51 -7.54
N LEU A 28 -20.60 9.19 -7.55
CA LEU A 28 -21.53 8.38 -6.79
C LEU A 28 -20.75 7.79 -5.60
N VAL A 29 -21.17 8.07 -4.38
CA VAL A 29 -20.50 7.65 -3.15
C VAL A 29 -21.41 6.74 -2.36
N ALA A 30 -21.01 5.50 -2.16
CA ALA A 30 -21.73 4.53 -1.35
C ALA A 30 -20.96 4.24 -0.05
N ARG A 31 -21.61 4.39 1.09
CA ARG A 31 -21.09 4.04 2.42
C ARG A 31 -21.83 2.83 2.95
N TYR A 32 -21.06 1.87 3.43
CA TYR A 32 -21.56 0.61 3.97
C TYR A 32 -21.13 0.49 5.42
N GLU A 33 -22.09 0.29 6.32
CA GLU A 33 -21.84 -0.11 7.70
C GLU A 33 -22.17 -1.60 7.82
N THR A 34 -21.13 -2.41 8.06
CA THR A 34 -21.26 -3.87 8.17
C THR A 34 -20.91 -4.32 9.57
N GLN A 35 -21.59 -5.34 10.04
CA GLN A 35 -21.36 -5.93 11.35
C GLN A 35 -21.06 -7.43 11.20
N TRP A 36 -19.94 -7.86 11.78
CA TRP A 36 -19.61 -9.27 11.92
C TRP A 36 -19.89 -9.75 13.31
N SER A 37 -20.70 -10.78 13.43
CA SER A 37 -20.90 -11.50 14.70
C SER A 37 -20.18 -12.84 14.63
N VAL A 38 -19.26 -13.06 15.55
CA VAL A 38 -18.54 -14.32 15.72
C VAL A 38 -19.25 -15.14 16.79
N HIS A 39 -19.51 -16.40 16.50
CA HIS A 39 -20.17 -17.34 17.41
C HIS A 39 -19.29 -18.56 17.63
N TYR A 40 -19.26 -19.08 18.85
CA TYR A 40 -18.69 -20.40 19.16
C TYR A 40 -19.61 -21.53 18.70
N PRO A 41 -19.06 -22.75 18.51
CA PRO A 41 -19.89 -23.96 18.40
C PRO A 41 -20.86 -24.02 19.60
N GLY A 42 -22.17 -24.02 19.34
CA GLY A 42 -23.20 -23.95 20.39
C GLY A 42 -24.00 -22.66 20.44
N ASN A 43 -23.78 -21.75 19.46
CA ASN A 43 -24.50 -20.47 19.32
C ASN A 43 -24.18 -19.37 20.36
N GLU A 44 -23.20 -19.58 21.21
CA GLU A 44 -22.75 -18.48 22.09
C GLU A 44 -22.03 -17.39 21.28
N LYS A 45 -22.53 -16.16 21.43
CA LYS A 45 -21.93 -15.00 20.76
C LYS A 45 -20.62 -14.64 21.44
N TYR A 46 -19.49 -14.79 20.72
CA TYR A 46 -18.18 -14.39 21.21
C TYR A 46 -17.98 -12.87 21.16
N GLY A 47 -18.38 -12.25 20.08
CA GLY A 47 -18.21 -10.82 19.88
C GLY A 47 -18.82 -10.30 18.61
N THR A 48 -18.84 -8.98 18.51
CA THR A 48 -19.31 -8.25 17.33
C THR A 48 -18.30 -7.20 16.96
N VAL A 49 -17.95 -7.11 15.68
CA VAL A 49 -17.05 -6.08 15.14
C VAL A 49 -17.78 -5.36 14.01
N ALA A 50 -17.85 -4.04 14.10
CA ALA A 50 -18.44 -3.20 13.07
C ALA A 50 -17.34 -2.57 12.20
N PHE A 51 -17.59 -2.49 10.89
CA PHE A 51 -16.73 -1.85 9.92
C PHE A 51 -17.51 -0.85 9.08
N MET A 52 -16.80 0.19 8.65
CA MET A 52 -17.34 1.17 7.71
C MET A 52 -16.46 1.17 6.46
N ASP A 53 -17.07 0.96 5.31
CA ASP A 53 -16.43 1.02 4.01
C ASP A 53 -17.07 2.11 3.15
N THR A 54 -16.28 2.76 2.32
CA THR A 54 -16.76 3.76 1.36
C THR A 54 -16.22 3.42 -0.01
N ILE A 55 -17.11 3.32 -0.97
CA ILE A 55 -16.79 3.10 -2.38
C ILE A 55 -17.28 4.31 -3.15
N TYR A 56 -16.54 4.73 -4.15
CA TYR A 56 -16.93 5.81 -5.02
C TYR A 56 -16.65 5.45 -6.48
N TRP A 57 -17.53 5.90 -7.33
CA TRP A 57 -17.38 5.92 -8.78
C TRP A 57 -17.38 7.36 -9.20
N ASP A 58 -16.53 7.75 -10.10
CA ASP A 58 -16.43 9.10 -10.59
C ASP A 58 -16.28 9.15 -12.10
N ALA A 59 -16.74 10.25 -12.68
CA ALA A 59 -16.62 10.52 -14.10
C ALA A 59 -16.49 12.03 -14.35
N GLU A 60 -15.77 12.38 -15.40
CA GLU A 60 -15.64 13.74 -15.87
C GLU A 60 -16.00 13.83 -17.35
N SER A 61 -16.71 14.89 -17.73
CA SER A 61 -17.05 15.17 -19.13
C SER A 61 -17.29 16.67 -19.34
N PHE A 62 -17.07 17.16 -20.56
CA PHE A 62 -17.47 18.52 -20.96
C PHE A 62 -18.97 18.71 -21.05
N GLN A 63 -19.75 17.63 -21.05
CA GLN A 63 -21.21 17.66 -21.03
C GLN A 63 -21.73 17.02 -19.76
N ARG A 64 -22.54 17.76 -19.01
CA ARG A 64 -23.13 17.30 -17.74
C ARG A 64 -23.87 15.96 -17.87
N LYS A 65 -24.64 15.79 -18.96
CA LYS A 65 -25.37 14.54 -19.21
C LYS A 65 -24.46 13.35 -19.40
N ASN A 66 -23.35 13.52 -20.11
CA ASN A 66 -22.38 12.45 -20.34
C ASN A 66 -21.64 12.06 -19.06
N ALA A 67 -21.28 13.04 -18.23
CA ALA A 67 -20.68 12.77 -16.92
C ALA A 67 -21.61 11.96 -16.02
N LEU A 68 -22.91 12.31 -15.98
CA LEU A 68 -23.91 11.54 -15.22
C LEU A 68 -24.14 10.14 -15.77
N ASN A 69 -24.22 9.99 -17.08
CA ASN A 69 -24.47 8.70 -17.72
C ASN A 69 -23.25 7.74 -17.65
N ALA A 70 -22.07 8.25 -17.34
CA ALA A 70 -20.88 7.44 -17.15
C ALA A 70 -20.79 6.80 -15.75
N LEU A 71 -21.61 7.25 -14.81
CA LEU A 71 -21.74 6.59 -13.51
C LEU A 71 -22.60 5.33 -13.62
N PRO A 72 -22.34 4.29 -12.82
CA PRO A 72 -23.20 3.12 -12.76
C PRO A 72 -24.59 3.51 -12.26
N GLU A 73 -25.59 2.74 -12.65
CA GLU A 73 -26.93 2.85 -12.06
C GLU A 73 -26.85 2.56 -10.55
N ARG A 74 -27.70 3.21 -9.77
CA ARG A 74 -27.66 3.03 -8.30
C ARG A 74 -27.84 1.58 -7.87
N ALA A 75 -28.67 0.83 -8.57
CA ALA A 75 -28.89 -0.58 -8.27
C ALA A 75 -27.61 -1.41 -8.47
N ASP A 76 -26.89 -1.17 -9.58
CA ASP A 76 -25.65 -1.86 -9.87
C ASP A 76 -24.54 -1.47 -8.89
N ALA A 77 -24.42 -0.17 -8.57
CA ALA A 77 -23.48 0.32 -7.57
C ALA A 77 -23.72 -0.31 -6.18
N ILE A 78 -24.98 -0.55 -5.81
CA ILE A 78 -25.36 -1.24 -4.58
C ILE A 78 -24.87 -2.69 -4.58
N ILE A 79 -25.12 -3.40 -5.67
CA ILE A 79 -24.73 -4.82 -5.83
C ILE A 79 -23.20 -4.94 -5.82
N ASP A 80 -22.51 -4.16 -6.64
CA ASP A 80 -21.06 -4.18 -6.76
C ASP A 80 -20.39 -3.80 -5.44
N GLY A 81 -20.94 -2.79 -4.77
CA GLY A 81 -20.45 -2.38 -3.47
C GLY A 81 -20.67 -3.43 -2.39
N ALA A 82 -21.82 -4.09 -2.37
CA ALA A 82 -22.07 -5.18 -1.41
C ALA A 82 -21.13 -6.38 -1.64
N LEU A 83 -20.87 -6.74 -2.92
CA LEU A 83 -19.89 -7.76 -3.28
C LEU A 83 -18.48 -7.38 -2.84
N TYR A 84 -18.05 -6.15 -3.11
CA TYR A 84 -16.75 -5.63 -2.68
C TYR A 84 -16.58 -5.69 -1.16
N VAL A 85 -17.57 -5.18 -0.42
CA VAL A 85 -17.54 -5.17 1.05
C VAL A 85 -17.53 -6.59 1.61
N GLY A 86 -18.34 -7.51 1.04
CA GLY A 86 -18.36 -8.91 1.43
C GLY A 86 -17.00 -9.59 1.23
N GLN A 87 -16.39 -9.45 0.06
CA GLN A 87 -15.08 -10.02 -0.25
C GLN A 87 -13.96 -9.43 0.61
N ASN A 88 -13.94 -8.11 0.82
CA ASN A 88 -12.91 -7.46 1.61
C ASN A 88 -13.09 -7.66 3.13
N SER A 89 -14.30 -7.93 3.59
CA SER A 89 -14.55 -8.25 4.99
C SER A 89 -13.77 -9.50 5.44
N VAL A 90 -13.65 -10.51 4.58
CA VAL A 90 -12.91 -11.75 4.89
C VAL A 90 -11.43 -11.47 5.14
N LYS A 91 -10.82 -10.55 4.38
CA LYS A 91 -9.41 -10.16 4.53
C LYS A 91 -9.07 -9.56 5.91
N ARG A 92 -10.08 -9.13 6.66
CA ARG A 92 -9.92 -8.56 8.01
C ARG A 92 -9.79 -9.62 9.10
N PHE A 93 -10.20 -10.85 8.80
CA PHE A 93 -10.22 -11.96 9.75
C PHE A 93 -9.25 -13.09 9.39
N MET A 94 -8.80 -13.13 8.13
CA MET A 94 -7.93 -14.20 7.63
C MET A 94 -6.71 -13.60 6.94
N PRO A 95 -5.52 -14.17 7.16
CA PRO A 95 -4.33 -13.84 6.37
C PRO A 95 -4.60 -14.08 4.87
N TYR A 96 -4.11 -13.19 4.03
CA TYR A 96 -4.20 -13.32 2.57
C TYR A 96 -2.89 -12.88 1.91
N TRP A 97 -2.67 -13.39 0.69
CA TRP A 97 -1.51 -12.99 -0.10
C TRP A 97 -1.79 -11.70 -0.86
N GLU A 98 -0.86 -10.76 -0.77
CA GLU A 98 -0.92 -9.51 -1.49
C GLU A 98 0.33 -9.35 -2.35
N THR A 99 0.16 -8.92 -3.60
CA THR A 99 1.28 -8.58 -4.48
C THR A 99 1.77 -7.18 -4.14
N ALA A 100 3.07 -7.05 -3.95
CA ALA A 100 3.69 -5.76 -3.67
C ALA A 100 4.89 -5.53 -4.59
N ASP A 101 4.87 -4.42 -5.30
CA ASP A 101 6.00 -4.01 -6.14
C ASP A 101 7.16 -3.50 -5.28
N ARG A 102 8.38 -3.84 -5.67
CA ARG A 102 9.60 -3.37 -5.02
C ARG A 102 10.54 -2.75 -6.03
N TYR A 103 11.10 -1.61 -5.67
CA TYR A 103 11.97 -0.84 -6.54
C TYR A 103 13.38 -0.75 -5.97
N PHE A 104 14.36 -0.90 -6.86
CA PHE A 104 15.77 -0.69 -6.55
C PHE A 104 16.22 0.65 -7.11
N PHE A 105 16.93 1.44 -6.31
CA PHE A 105 17.63 2.61 -6.82
C PHE A 105 18.78 2.18 -7.73
N SER A 106 18.90 2.87 -8.88
CA SER A 106 20.03 2.75 -9.77
C SER A 106 20.68 4.13 -9.95
N THR A 107 21.99 4.18 -9.94
CA THR A 107 22.79 5.40 -10.16
C THR A 107 24.00 5.07 -11.02
N ASN A 108 24.79 6.10 -11.38
CA ASN A 108 26.04 5.87 -12.12
C ASN A 108 27.18 5.27 -11.27
N ASN A 109 26.94 5.00 -9.99
CA ASN A 109 27.92 4.35 -9.13
C ASN A 109 28.14 2.89 -9.57
N LYS A 110 29.42 2.52 -9.80
CA LYS A 110 29.80 1.18 -10.29
C LYS A 110 29.31 0.05 -9.38
N LYS A 111 29.46 0.22 -8.05
CA LYS A 111 29.00 -0.79 -7.08
C LYS A 111 27.47 -0.91 -7.01
N MET A 112 26.76 0.21 -7.17
CA MET A 112 25.30 0.18 -7.29
C MET A 112 24.88 -0.69 -8.46
N LYS A 113 25.47 -0.49 -9.65
CA LYS A 113 25.15 -1.28 -10.85
C LYS A 113 25.52 -2.76 -10.67
N GLN A 114 26.68 -3.07 -10.14
CA GLN A 114 27.10 -4.46 -9.87
C GLN A 114 26.12 -5.20 -8.94
N GLY A 115 25.61 -4.53 -7.92
CA GLY A 115 24.58 -5.10 -7.05
C GLY A 115 23.28 -5.35 -7.81
N ILE A 116 22.86 -4.42 -8.67
CA ILE A 116 21.67 -4.61 -9.52
C ILE A 116 21.86 -5.83 -10.45
N ASP A 117 23.04 -6.01 -11.06
CA ASP A 117 23.33 -7.18 -11.90
C ASP A 117 23.14 -8.49 -11.10
N SER A 118 23.55 -8.49 -9.83
CA SER A 118 23.34 -9.64 -8.93
C SER A 118 21.86 -9.89 -8.63
N ILE A 119 21.04 -8.85 -8.54
CA ILE A 119 19.57 -8.97 -8.35
C ILE A 119 18.90 -9.66 -9.55
N TYR A 120 19.31 -9.34 -10.78
CA TYR A 120 18.74 -9.97 -11.99
C TYR A 120 18.89 -11.50 -12.00
N VAL A 121 19.95 -12.02 -11.37
CA VAL A 121 20.16 -13.46 -11.21
C VAL A 121 19.73 -13.99 -9.83
N LYS A 122 18.93 -13.21 -9.10
CA LYS A 122 18.41 -13.52 -7.75
C LYS A 122 19.49 -13.85 -6.72
N ASN A 123 20.71 -13.35 -6.90
CA ASN A 123 21.79 -13.51 -5.93
C ASN A 123 21.77 -12.36 -4.92
N TRP A 124 20.76 -12.43 -4.02
CA TRP A 124 20.51 -11.40 -2.99
C TRP A 124 21.73 -11.18 -2.10
N LYS A 125 22.40 -12.25 -1.70
CA LYS A 125 23.59 -12.20 -0.82
C LYS A 125 24.71 -11.41 -1.47
N ALA A 126 25.07 -11.72 -2.70
CA ALA A 126 26.12 -10.98 -3.42
C ALA A 126 25.78 -9.50 -3.59
N ALA A 127 24.52 -9.18 -3.91
CA ALA A 127 24.07 -7.80 -4.02
C ALA A 127 24.25 -7.03 -2.71
N ILE A 128 23.83 -7.61 -1.58
CA ILE A 128 23.97 -7.03 -0.24
C ILE A 128 25.42 -6.76 0.07
N GLU A 129 26.32 -7.75 -0.08
CA GLU A 129 27.78 -7.60 0.20
C GLU A 129 28.42 -6.50 -0.65
N ILE A 130 28.06 -6.41 -1.94
CA ILE A 130 28.54 -5.36 -2.83
C ILE A 130 28.11 -3.98 -2.34
N TRP A 131 26.82 -3.81 -2.00
CA TRP A 131 26.27 -2.53 -1.58
C TRP A 131 26.77 -2.11 -0.19
N GLU A 132 26.90 -3.04 0.76
CA GLU A 132 27.52 -2.77 2.07
C GLU A 132 28.95 -2.26 1.92
N SER A 133 29.76 -2.89 1.06
CA SER A 133 31.11 -2.43 0.76
C SER A 133 31.17 -0.99 0.21
N ALA A 134 30.12 -0.58 -0.51
CA ALA A 134 30.02 0.75 -1.12
C ALA A 134 29.56 1.83 -0.10
N MET A 135 28.81 1.44 0.92
CA MET A 135 28.31 2.39 1.95
C MET A 135 29.46 3.06 2.71
N ASN A 136 30.58 2.37 2.90
CA ASN A 136 31.72 2.89 3.66
C ASN A 136 32.37 4.15 3.02
N LYS A 137 32.23 4.34 1.71
CA LYS A 137 32.86 5.43 0.94
C LYS A 137 31.85 6.42 0.35
N GLY A 138 30.56 6.26 0.59
CA GLY A 138 29.53 7.07 -0.01
C GLY A 138 29.15 8.30 0.84
N GLY A 139 28.71 9.38 0.20
CA GLY A 139 27.98 10.46 0.87
C GLY A 139 26.59 10.01 1.31
N ALA A 140 25.93 10.81 2.18
CA ALA A 140 24.64 10.47 2.80
C ALA A 140 23.56 10.05 1.79
N GLY A 141 23.40 10.77 0.67
CA GLY A 141 22.43 10.43 -0.36
C GLY A 141 22.67 9.08 -1.04
N LEU A 142 23.96 8.71 -1.31
CA LEU A 142 24.31 7.40 -1.84
C LEU A 142 24.07 6.31 -0.79
N LYS A 143 24.48 6.54 0.45
CA LYS A 143 24.23 5.60 1.56
C LYS A 143 22.76 5.31 1.77
N ALA A 144 21.91 6.33 1.67
CA ALA A 144 20.46 6.17 1.76
C ALA A 144 19.90 5.23 0.67
N LYS A 145 20.29 5.45 -0.59
CA LYS A 145 19.85 4.63 -1.72
C LYS A 145 20.38 3.20 -1.63
N LEU A 146 21.65 3.03 -1.20
CA LEU A 146 22.24 1.71 -0.99
C LEU A 146 21.54 0.96 0.16
N ALA A 147 21.31 1.62 1.29
CA ALA A 147 20.63 1.02 2.43
C ALA A 147 19.19 0.60 2.08
N ASN A 148 18.48 1.41 1.29
CA ASN A 148 17.16 1.03 0.77
C ASN A 148 17.23 -0.23 -0.11
N ASN A 149 18.19 -0.30 -1.02
CA ASN A 149 18.37 -1.47 -1.88
C ASN A 149 18.71 -2.73 -1.07
N ILE A 150 19.56 -2.60 -0.05
CA ILE A 150 19.88 -3.70 0.86
C ILE A 150 18.63 -4.15 1.62
N ALA A 151 17.80 -3.22 2.10
CA ALA A 151 16.55 -3.53 2.76
C ALA A 151 15.61 -4.35 1.86
N VAL A 152 15.44 -3.92 0.60
CA VAL A 152 14.63 -4.67 -0.38
C VAL A 152 15.22 -6.07 -0.63
N ALA A 153 16.55 -6.21 -0.75
CA ALA A 153 17.18 -7.50 -0.96
C ALA A 153 16.99 -8.45 0.25
N TYR A 154 17.06 -7.93 1.48
CA TYR A 154 16.75 -8.72 2.68
C TYR A 154 15.28 -9.12 2.73
N GLU A 155 14.35 -8.22 2.39
CA GLU A 155 12.92 -8.56 2.32
C GLU A 155 12.66 -9.69 1.32
N LEU A 156 13.23 -9.60 0.11
CA LEU A 156 13.07 -10.62 -0.94
C LEU A 156 13.78 -11.95 -0.61
N SER A 157 14.79 -11.93 0.26
CA SER A 157 15.43 -13.14 0.78
C SER A 157 14.76 -13.71 2.03
N GLY A 158 13.68 -13.06 2.55
CA GLY A 158 12.89 -13.52 3.68
C GLY A 158 13.34 -12.98 5.06
N ASP A 159 14.40 -12.17 5.13
CA ASP A 159 14.88 -11.59 6.40
C ASP A 159 14.24 -10.22 6.65
N ILE A 160 12.99 -10.24 7.11
CA ILE A 160 12.20 -9.02 7.36
C ILE A 160 12.81 -8.14 8.47
N ASN A 161 13.47 -8.74 9.46
CA ASN A 161 14.09 -7.98 10.55
C ASN A 161 15.27 -7.14 10.05
N LYS A 162 16.14 -7.72 9.24
CA LYS A 162 17.22 -6.96 8.59
C LYS A 162 16.70 -5.98 7.55
N ALA A 163 15.65 -6.32 6.80
CA ALA A 163 15.01 -5.39 5.89
C ALA A 163 14.56 -4.12 6.63
N LYS A 164 13.89 -4.27 7.78
CA LYS A 164 13.47 -3.16 8.63
C LYS A 164 14.67 -2.34 9.13
N GLU A 165 15.71 -2.99 9.65
CA GLU A 165 16.93 -2.32 10.14
C GLU A 165 17.53 -1.43 9.05
N TYR A 166 17.73 -1.97 7.84
CA TYR A 166 18.32 -1.23 6.72
C TYR A 166 17.41 -0.14 6.16
N SER A 167 16.09 -0.32 6.20
CA SER A 167 15.16 0.74 5.83
C SER A 167 15.18 1.93 6.78
N GLU A 168 15.36 1.70 8.09
CA GLU A 168 15.56 2.76 9.08
C GLU A 168 16.92 3.48 8.87
N LYS A 169 17.98 2.74 8.57
CA LYS A 169 19.27 3.34 8.18
C LYS A 169 19.13 4.21 6.93
N ALA A 170 18.34 3.77 5.95
CA ALA A 170 18.08 4.55 4.73
C ALA A 170 17.40 5.89 5.08
N LEU A 171 16.39 5.88 5.96
CA LEU A 171 15.75 7.09 6.46
C LEU A 171 16.72 8.01 7.19
N GLN A 172 17.55 7.49 8.07
CA GLN A 172 18.55 8.28 8.79
C GLN A 172 19.54 8.95 7.82
N TYR A 173 20.05 8.22 6.84
CA TYR A 173 20.97 8.77 5.85
C TYR A 173 20.33 9.83 4.96
N ILE A 174 19.08 9.62 4.52
CA ILE A 174 18.42 10.59 3.65
C ILE A 174 18.13 11.90 4.40
N GLN A 175 17.83 11.84 5.69
CA GLN A 175 17.62 13.01 6.54
C GLN A 175 18.92 13.78 6.83
N GLN A 176 20.05 13.11 6.84
CA GLN A 176 21.38 13.73 7.02
C GLN A 176 21.90 14.39 5.73
N ASN A 177 21.24 14.15 4.60
CA ASN A 177 21.67 14.71 3.34
C ASN A 177 21.23 16.18 3.21
N SER A 178 22.17 17.10 3.06
CA SER A 178 21.90 18.54 2.93
C SER A 178 21.12 18.90 1.65
N VAL A 179 21.22 18.06 0.60
CA VAL A 179 20.48 18.20 -0.65
C VAL A 179 19.65 16.95 -0.85
N VAL A 180 18.40 17.01 -0.38
CA VAL A 180 17.47 15.88 -0.52
C VAL A 180 16.72 15.96 -1.84
N GLU A 181 16.89 14.94 -2.68
CA GLU A 181 16.04 14.73 -3.84
C GLU A 181 14.66 14.26 -3.35
N ALA A 182 13.62 15.09 -3.51
CA ALA A 182 12.27 14.84 -2.98
C ALA A 182 11.73 13.44 -3.38
N LYS A 183 11.96 13.02 -4.63
CA LYS A 183 11.53 11.69 -5.10
C LYS A 183 12.21 10.56 -4.32
N SER A 184 13.51 10.66 -4.06
CA SER A 184 14.24 9.64 -3.29
C SER A 184 13.76 9.59 -1.84
N PHE A 185 13.49 10.74 -1.23
CA PHE A 185 12.93 10.81 0.12
C PHE A 185 11.57 10.13 0.21
N VAL A 186 10.64 10.48 -0.69
CA VAL A 186 9.29 9.88 -0.73
C VAL A 186 9.37 8.37 -0.91
N THR A 187 10.19 7.87 -1.85
CA THR A 187 10.36 6.44 -2.09
C THR A 187 10.87 5.71 -0.85
N ILE A 188 11.92 6.20 -0.21
CA ILE A 188 12.51 5.59 1.00
C ILE A 188 11.52 5.62 2.17
N ASN A 189 10.84 6.76 2.38
CA ASN A 189 9.88 6.92 3.46
C ASN A 189 8.66 6.00 3.31
N ASN A 190 8.12 5.90 2.10
CA ASN A 190 6.98 5.02 1.82
C ASN A 190 7.36 3.56 2.05
N TYR A 191 8.51 3.13 1.54
CA TYR A 191 8.97 1.77 1.72
C TYR A 191 9.21 1.42 3.20
N ALA A 192 9.86 2.30 3.97
CA ALA A 192 10.05 2.08 5.40
C ALA A 192 8.72 2.01 6.17
N THR A 193 7.74 2.81 5.77
CA THR A 193 6.38 2.79 6.35
C THR A 193 5.67 1.46 6.05
N GLU A 194 5.76 0.98 4.82
CA GLU A 194 5.21 -0.33 4.43
C GLU A 194 5.86 -1.48 5.20
N LEU A 195 7.19 -1.48 5.35
CA LEU A 195 7.89 -2.51 6.13
C LEU A 195 7.49 -2.52 7.59
N ARG A 196 7.29 -1.35 8.20
CA ARG A 196 6.80 -1.26 9.59
C ARG A 196 5.41 -1.86 9.72
N LYS A 197 4.52 -1.57 8.77
CA LYS A 197 3.17 -2.15 8.73
C LYS A 197 3.24 -3.66 8.59
N ARG A 198 4.00 -4.15 7.60
CA ARG A 198 4.17 -5.59 7.34
C ARG A 198 4.75 -6.35 8.54
N ASN A 199 5.74 -5.78 9.21
CA ASN A 199 6.32 -6.41 10.42
C ASN A 199 5.27 -6.60 11.53
N LYS A 200 4.41 -5.58 11.76
CA LYS A 200 3.31 -5.69 12.72
C LYS A 200 2.27 -6.74 12.31
N GLU A 201 1.98 -6.83 11.02
CA GLU A 201 1.05 -7.82 10.48
C GLU A 201 1.60 -9.25 10.66
N ILE A 202 2.88 -9.47 10.42
CA ILE A 202 3.54 -10.77 10.67
C ILE A 202 3.46 -11.13 12.15
N GLU A 203 3.79 -10.20 13.06
CA GLU A 203 3.69 -10.42 14.51
C GLU A 203 2.25 -10.79 14.96
N LEU A 204 1.24 -10.21 14.32
CA LEU A 204 -0.17 -10.53 14.58
C LEU A 204 -0.54 -11.92 14.06
N ILE A 205 -0.08 -12.27 12.86
CA ILE A 205 -0.29 -13.58 12.25
C ILE A 205 0.37 -14.68 13.10
N ASP A 206 1.61 -14.48 13.52
CA ASP A 206 2.33 -15.43 14.37
C ASP A 206 1.59 -15.67 15.69
N LYS A 207 1.09 -14.61 16.33
CA LYS A 207 0.24 -14.74 17.53
C LYS A 207 -1.06 -15.50 17.27
N GLN A 208 -1.70 -15.30 16.11
CA GLN A 208 -2.93 -15.98 15.75
C GLN A 208 -2.72 -17.47 15.44
N LEU A 209 -1.56 -17.81 14.86
CA LEU A 209 -1.19 -19.18 14.51
C LEU A 209 -0.53 -19.94 15.66
N GLY A 210 -0.24 -19.30 16.79
CA GLY A 210 0.36 -19.91 17.98
C GLY A 210 1.85 -20.18 17.83
N ASN A 211 2.53 -19.42 16.99
CA ASN A 211 4.01 -19.46 16.81
C ASN A 211 4.70 -18.47 17.72
#